data_2a0524f9b758a8e443c4dd72ad50f483
#
_entry.id   2a0524f9b758a8e443c4dd72ad50f483
#
_cell.length_a   1.000
_cell.length_b   1.000
_cell.length_c   1.000
_cell.angle_alpha   90.00
_cell.angle_beta   90.00
_cell.angle_gamma   90.00
#
_symmetry.space_group_name_H-M   'P 1'
#
loop_
_entity.id
_entity.type
_entity.pdbx_description
1 polymer ?
#
loop_
_entity_poly.entity_id
_entity_poly.type
_entity_poly.pdbx_seq_one_letter_code
_entity_poly.pdbx_strand_id
1 'polypeptide(L)'
;MNVIPMAPEHLDALAALERACFPRPWSREALAEELENPAACFLVAAEGDRVLGYGGMHCAAGECYVDNIAVDPACRRQGVGTALVTALREAARARGGEFLSLEVRPSNTGAVALYTGLGFQSVGRRKNFYTQPVEDALLLTLGLGEEEALC
;
A
#
# COMPACT_ATOMS: atom_id res chain seq x y z
N MET A 1 11.29 1.39 -14.30
CA MET A 1 10.84 1.36 -12.88
C MET A 1 10.87 -0.07 -12.37
N ASN A 2 11.44 -0.27 -11.21
CA ASN A 2 11.47 -1.58 -10.54
C ASN A 2 10.78 -1.47 -9.20
N VAL A 3 10.10 -2.54 -8.77
CA VAL A 3 9.53 -2.63 -7.43
C VAL A 3 10.38 -3.63 -6.65
N ILE A 4 11.01 -3.14 -5.58
CA ILE A 4 12.02 -3.90 -4.82
C ILE A 4 11.71 -3.80 -3.32
N PRO A 5 12.22 -4.75 -2.52
CA PRO A 5 12.03 -4.67 -1.08
C PRO A 5 12.64 -3.41 -0.49
N MET A 6 11.98 -2.85 0.54
CA MET A 6 12.51 -1.72 1.28
C MET A 6 13.82 -2.11 1.96
N ALA A 7 14.80 -1.20 1.89
CA ALA A 7 16.12 -1.40 2.48
C ALA A 7 16.50 -0.14 3.27
N PRO A 8 17.52 -0.23 4.16
CA PRO A 8 17.91 0.94 4.97
C PRO A 8 18.20 2.20 4.15
N GLU A 9 18.77 2.05 2.95
CA GLU A 9 19.08 3.20 2.11
C GLU A 9 17.85 3.93 1.61
N HIS A 10 16.67 3.35 1.72
CA HIS A 10 15.42 3.99 1.28
C HIS A 10 14.76 4.84 2.36
N LEU A 11 15.14 4.67 3.64
CA LEU A 11 14.38 5.21 4.75
C LEU A 11 14.22 6.73 4.73
N ASP A 12 15.30 7.45 4.40
CA ASP A 12 15.21 8.91 4.35
C ASP A 12 14.24 9.39 3.28
N ALA A 13 14.30 8.77 2.10
CA ALA A 13 13.39 9.13 1.00
C ALA A 13 11.94 8.80 1.34
N LEU A 14 11.70 7.66 2.00
CA LEU A 14 10.34 7.26 2.38
C LEU A 14 9.78 8.16 3.46
N ALA A 15 10.59 8.57 4.44
CA ALA A 15 10.12 9.49 5.47
C ALA A 15 9.77 10.84 4.86
N ALA A 16 10.55 11.31 3.88
CA ALA A 16 10.24 12.55 3.18
C ALA A 16 8.95 12.42 2.36
N LEU A 17 8.75 11.27 1.72
CA LEU A 17 7.55 11.00 0.93
C LEU A 17 6.31 10.98 1.81
N GLU A 18 6.41 10.37 3.01
CA GLU A 18 5.32 10.36 3.98
C GLU A 18 4.91 11.77 4.37
N ARG A 19 5.90 12.64 4.64
CA ARG A 19 5.62 14.02 5.01
C ARG A 19 4.96 14.80 3.87
N ALA A 20 5.31 14.46 2.63
CA ALA A 20 4.73 15.13 1.46
C ALA A 20 3.29 14.67 1.18
N CYS A 21 2.93 13.45 1.56
CA CYS A 21 1.66 12.83 1.16
C CYS A 21 0.60 12.82 2.26
N PHE A 22 1.00 12.83 3.54
CA PHE A 22 0.05 12.58 4.63
C PHE A 22 0.16 13.60 5.75
N PRO A 23 -0.98 13.96 6.36
CA PRO A 23 -0.98 14.87 7.52
C PRO A 23 -0.39 14.23 8.78
N ARG A 24 -0.42 12.89 8.87
CA ARG A 24 0.16 12.13 9.99
C ARG A 24 1.14 11.13 9.44
N PRO A 25 2.34 11.59 9.05
CA PRO A 25 3.30 10.71 8.38
C PRO A 25 3.94 9.71 9.34
N TRP A 26 4.29 8.55 8.81
CA TRP A 26 5.14 7.61 9.53
C TRP A 26 6.53 8.24 9.67
N SER A 27 7.14 8.04 10.81
CA SER A 27 8.51 8.50 11.04
C SER A 27 9.51 7.54 10.40
N ARG A 28 10.74 8.04 10.21
CA ARG A 28 11.84 7.20 9.75
C ARG A 28 12.04 6.00 10.68
N GLU A 29 11.93 6.23 12.00
CA GLU A 29 12.08 5.17 12.99
C GLU A 29 11.00 4.10 12.86
N ALA A 30 9.76 4.52 12.64
CA ALA A 30 8.66 3.58 12.48
C ALA A 30 8.86 2.72 11.23
N LEU A 31 9.33 3.33 10.13
CA LEU A 31 9.62 2.59 8.92
C LEU A 31 10.78 1.62 9.13
N ALA A 32 11.81 2.06 9.86
CA ALA A 32 12.98 1.22 10.13
C ALA A 32 12.61 -0.04 10.93
N GLU A 33 11.65 0.08 11.85
CA GLU A 33 11.20 -1.07 12.64
C GLU A 33 10.62 -2.17 11.76
N GLU A 34 10.00 -1.80 10.64
CA GLU A 34 9.39 -2.78 9.76
C GLU A 34 10.42 -3.62 9.00
N LEU A 35 11.67 -3.15 8.90
CA LEU A 35 12.74 -3.96 8.31
C LEU A 35 12.98 -5.24 9.10
N GLU A 36 12.69 -5.22 10.41
CA GLU A 36 12.91 -6.35 11.30
C GLU A 36 11.66 -7.17 11.58
N ASN A 37 10.53 -6.76 11.02
CA ASN A 37 9.24 -7.39 11.30
C ASN A 37 8.95 -8.46 10.24
N PRO A 38 8.94 -9.76 10.60
CA PRO A 38 8.69 -10.81 9.60
C PRO A 38 7.29 -10.80 9.03
N ALA A 39 6.32 -10.17 9.72
CA ALA A 39 4.96 -10.04 9.21
C ALA A 39 4.82 -8.89 8.20
N ALA A 40 5.81 -8.01 8.11
CA ALA A 40 5.75 -6.84 7.23
C ALA A 40 6.29 -7.16 5.84
N CYS A 41 5.68 -6.53 4.84
CA CYS A 41 6.20 -6.53 3.48
C CYS A 41 6.08 -5.10 2.97
N PHE A 42 7.21 -4.41 2.90
CA PHE A 42 7.28 -3.05 2.41
C PHE A 42 8.09 -3.04 1.12
N LEU A 43 7.52 -2.47 0.07
CA LEU A 43 8.09 -2.46 -1.27
C LEU A 43 8.27 -1.02 -1.75
N VAL A 44 9.34 -0.80 -2.50
CA VAL A 44 9.70 0.51 -3.01
C VAL A 44 9.70 0.47 -4.54
N ALA A 45 9.02 1.43 -5.15
CA ALA A 45 9.11 1.64 -6.59
C ALA A 45 10.26 2.61 -6.85
N ALA A 46 11.26 2.16 -7.59
CA ALA A 46 12.47 2.93 -7.81
C ALA A 46 12.84 2.98 -9.28
N GLU A 47 13.51 4.06 -9.65
CA GLU A 47 14.09 4.22 -10.97
C GLU A 47 15.52 4.70 -10.76
N GLY A 48 16.49 3.79 -10.91
CA GLY A 48 17.85 4.07 -10.47
C GLY A 48 17.85 4.33 -8.96
N ASP A 49 18.45 5.43 -8.56
CA ASP A 49 18.52 5.81 -7.14
C ASP A 49 17.30 6.61 -6.68
N ARG A 50 16.37 6.88 -7.60
CA ARG A 50 15.20 7.71 -7.29
C ARG A 50 14.05 6.87 -6.81
N VAL A 51 13.50 7.22 -5.65
CA VAL A 51 12.30 6.60 -5.11
C VAL A 51 11.07 7.31 -5.69
N LEU A 52 10.20 6.56 -6.34
CA LEU A 52 8.98 7.09 -6.95
C LEU A 52 7.77 6.91 -6.04
N GLY A 53 7.81 5.91 -5.17
CA GLY A 53 6.72 5.62 -4.26
C GLY A 53 7.03 4.39 -3.45
N TYR A 54 6.12 4.06 -2.52
CA TYR A 54 6.26 2.82 -1.76
C TYR A 54 4.90 2.32 -1.29
N GLY A 55 4.86 1.06 -0.91
CA GLY A 55 3.69 0.48 -0.29
C GLY A 55 4.10 -0.52 0.75
N GLY A 56 3.30 -0.61 1.81
CA GLY A 56 3.57 -1.54 2.90
C GLY A 56 2.32 -2.27 3.33
N MET A 57 2.50 -3.52 3.75
CA MET A 57 1.41 -4.33 4.30
C MET A 57 1.94 -5.21 5.41
N HIS A 58 1.01 -5.69 6.24
CA HIS A 58 1.28 -6.70 7.24
C HIS A 58 0.43 -7.93 6.95
N CYS A 59 1.04 -9.10 7.06
CA CYS A 59 0.37 -10.38 6.79
C CYS A 59 0.56 -11.32 7.96
N ALA A 60 -0.54 -11.90 8.42
CA ALA A 60 -0.52 -12.90 9.50
C ALA A 60 -1.73 -13.81 9.35
N ALA A 61 -1.53 -15.11 9.48
CA ALA A 61 -2.61 -16.10 9.50
C ALA A 61 -3.56 -15.97 8.29
N GLY A 62 -3.01 -15.70 7.12
CA GLY A 62 -3.79 -15.59 5.88
C GLY A 62 -4.44 -14.24 5.66
N GLU A 63 -4.25 -13.29 6.57
CA GLU A 63 -4.85 -11.95 6.48
C GLU A 63 -3.78 -10.94 6.16
N CYS A 64 -3.96 -10.22 5.05
CA CYS A 64 -3.01 -9.20 4.63
C CYS A 64 -3.71 -7.85 4.59
N TYR A 65 -3.12 -6.86 5.25
CA TYR A 65 -3.67 -5.50 5.33
C TYR A 65 -2.63 -4.51 4.84
N VAL A 66 -3.02 -3.69 3.87
CA VAL A 66 -2.17 -2.59 3.41
C VAL A 66 -2.18 -1.49 4.47
N ASP A 67 -0.99 -1.09 4.89
CA ASP A 67 -0.85 0.00 5.85
C ASP A 67 -0.85 1.35 5.15
N ASN A 68 -0.11 1.44 4.05
CA ASN A 68 0.07 2.70 3.36
C ASN A 68 0.54 2.49 1.94
N ILE A 69 0.12 3.38 1.05
CA ILE A 69 0.62 3.50 -0.32
C ILE A 69 0.88 4.99 -0.53
N ALA A 70 2.08 5.33 -0.92
CA ALA A 70 2.44 6.72 -1.20
C ALA A 70 3.19 6.80 -2.52
N VAL A 71 2.77 7.74 -3.37
CA VAL A 71 3.43 8.00 -4.66
C VAL A 71 3.87 9.44 -4.64
N ASP A 72 5.13 9.69 -5.03
CA ASP A 72 5.66 11.03 -5.17
C ASP A 72 4.68 11.85 -6.02
N PRO A 73 4.22 13.02 -5.55
CA PRO A 73 3.28 13.84 -6.33
C PRO A 73 3.75 14.13 -7.75
N ALA A 74 5.06 14.23 -7.98
CA ALA A 74 5.61 14.46 -9.31
C ALA A 74 5.54 13.23 -10.22
N CYS A 75 5.24 12.05 -9.64
CA CYS A 75 5.24 10.79 -10.37
C CYS A 75 3.85 10.16 -10.47
N ARG A 76 2.81 10.90 -10.08
CA ARG A 76 1.43 10.38 -10.13
C ARG A 76 0.97 10.24 -11.58
N ARG A 77 0.01 9.32 -11.79
CA ARG A 77 -0.55 9.00 -13.10
C ARG A 77 0.45 8.39 -14.06
N GLN A 78 1.51 7.77 -13.53
CA GLN A 78 2.51 7.08 -14.33
C GLN A 78 2.55 5.58 -14.04
N GLY A 79 1.52 5.06 -13.38
CA GLY A 79 1.42 3.63 -13.10
C GLY A 79 2.19 3.16 -11.88
N VAL A 80 2.74 4.06 -11.08
CA VAL A 80 3.52 3.70 -9.89
C VAL A 80 2.64 3.00 -8.86
N GLY A 81 1.47 3.58 -8.56
CA GLY A 81 0.53 2.98 -7.61
C GLY A 81 0.07 1.62 -8.05
N THR A 82 -0.26 1.46 -9.34
CA THR A 82 -0.68 0.18 -9.89
C THR A 82 0.43 -0.86 -9.73
N ALA A 83 1.66 -0.49 -10.03
CA ALA A 83 2.81 -1.40 -9.91
C ALA A 83 3.01 -1.84 -8.46
N LEU A 84 2.88 -0.90 -7.51
CA LEU A 84 3.04 -1.21 -6.09
C LEU A 84 1.95 -2.15 -5.59
N VAL A 85 0.70 -1.86 -5.89
CA VAL A 85 -0.42 -2.70 -5.43
C VAL A 85 -0.36 -4.08 -6.06
N THR A 86 0.00 -4.15 -7.35
CA THR A 86 0.15 -5.43 -8.03
C THR A 86 1.26 -6.27 -7.37
N ALA A 87 2.38 -5.63 -7.03
CA ALA A 87 3.48 -6.33 -6.36
C ALA A 87 3.10 -6.78 -4.96
N LEU A 88 2.36 -5.94 -4.21
CA LEU A 88 1.88 -6.33 -2.88
C LEU A 88 0.90 -7.51 -2.98
N ARG A 89 0.04 -7.51 -3.98
CA ARG A 89 -0.88 -8.62 -4.21
C ARG A 89 -0.13 -9.93 -4.43
N GLU A 90 0.89 -9.90 -5.28
CA GLU A 90 1.68 -11.10 -5.53
C GLU A 90 2.45 -11.55 -4.29
N ALA A 91 2.99 -10.61 -3.53
CA ALA A 91 3.67 -10.93 -2.28
C ALA A 91 2.70 -11.50 -1.25
N ALA A 92 1.48 -10.99 -1.18
CA ALA A 92 0.45 -11.51 -0.28
C ALA A 92 0.10 -12.96 -0.63
N ARG A 93 -0.06 -13.26 -1.93
CA ARG A 93 -0.30 -14.63 -2.37
C ARG A 93 0.85 -15.55 -1.97
N ALA A 94 2.08 -15.11 -2.18
CA ALA A 94 3.26 -15.90 -1.86
C ALA A 94 3.37 -16.20 -0.37
N ARG A 95 2.78 -15.33 0.47
CA ARG A 95 2.76 -15.51 1.92
C ARG A 95 1.56 -16.31 2.41
N GLY A 96 0.77 -16.87 1.50
CA GLY A 96 -0.41 -17.63 1.86
C GLY A 96 -1.61 -16.77 2.24
N GLY A 97 -1.64 -15.53 1.81
CA GLY A 97 -2.75 -14.63 2.07
C GLY A 97 -4.03 -15.08 1.40
N GLU A 98 -5.14 -15.02 2.14
CA GLU A 98 -6.45 -15.32 1.60
C GLU A 98 -7.11 -14.08 1.02
N PHE A 99 -6.74 -12.92 1.54
CA PHE A 99 -7.24 -11.65 1.03
C PHE A 99 -6.22 -10.54 1.30
N LEU A 100 -6.36 -9.45 0.56
CA LEU A 100 -5.64 -8.20 0.78
C LEU A 100 -6.68 -7.11 0.99
N SER A 101 -6.63 -6.45 2.14
CA SER A 101 -7.60 -5.42 2.50
C SER A 101 -6.91 -4.10 2.74
N LEU A 102 -7.65 -3.01 2.57
CA LEU A 102 -7.15 -1.68 2.83
C LEU A 102 -8.28 -0.73 3.20
N GLU A 103 -7.89 0.41 3.75
CA GLU A 103 -8.80 1.52 4.06
C GLU A 103 -8.40 2.70 3.19
N VAL A 104 -9.39 3.42 2.66
CA VAL A 104 -9.13 4.57 1.80
C VAL A 104 -10.20 5.64 2.02
N ARG A 105 -9.81 6.90 1.95
CA ARG A 105 -10.78 8.01 2.01
C ARG A 105 -11.66 7.98 0.78
N PRO A 106 -13.00 8.06 0.93
CA PRO A 106 -13.88 8.16 -0.24
C PRO A 106 -13.52 9.35 -1.14
N SER A 107 -13.01 10.43 -0.56
CA SER A 107 -12.63 11.62 -1.32
C SER A 107 -11.42 11.41 -2.19
N ASN A 108 -10.62 10.38 -1.90
CA ASN A 108 -9.46 10.03 -2.74
C ASN A 108 -9.95 9.22 -3.94
N THR A 109 -10.62 9.90 -4.87
CA THR A 109 -11.28 9.23 -5.99
C THR A 109 -10.29 8.52 -6.91
N GLY A 110 -9.08 9.04 -7.04
CA GLY A 110 -8.05 8.39 -7.85
C GLY A 110 -7.63 7.05 -7.27
N ALA A 111 -7.43 7.00 -5.95
CA ALA A 111 -7.05 5.74 -5.28
C ALA A 111 -8.20 4.74 -5.33
N VAL A 112 -9.44 5.20 -5.07
CA VAL A 112 -10.61 4.32 -5.14
C VAL A 112 -10.73 3.70 -6.53
N ALA A 113 -10.55 4.51 -7.58
CA ALA A 113 -10.61 4.01 -8.96
C ALA A 113 -9.50 3.00 -9.24
N LEU A 114 -8.29 3.26 -8.74
CA LEU A 114 -7.17 2.35 -8.90
C LEU A 114 -7.48 0.99 -8.29
N TYR A 115 -7.88 0.97 -7.03
CA TYR A 115 -8.16 -0.29 -6.33
C TYR A 115 -9.33 -1.02 -6.95
N THR A 116 -10.41 -0.32 -7.26
CA THR A 116 -11.57 -0.92 -7.90
C THR A 116 -11.21 -1.53 -9.25
N GLY A 117 -10.38 -0.82 -10.03
CA GLY A 117 -9.89 -1.31 -11.32
C GLY A 117 -9.05 -2.57 -11.20
N LEU A 118 -8.41 -2.79 -10.05
CA LEU A 118 -7.62 -3.99 -9.80
C LEU A 118 -8.44 -5.13 -9.20
N GLY A 119 -9.75 -4.92 -9.00
CA GLY A 119 -10.64 -5.96 -8.53
C GLY A 119 -11.03 -5.88 -7.06
N PHE A 120 -10.57 -4.87 -6.33
CA PHE A 120 -10.99 -4.67 -4.95
C PHE A 120 -12.48 -4.32 -4.90
N GLN A 121 -13.17 -4.84 -3.90
CA GLN A 121 -14.58 -4.61 -3.71
C GLN A 121 -14.83 -3.97 -2.34
N SER A 122 -15.81 -3.06 -2.29
CA SER A 122 -16.17 -2.42 -1.02
C SER A 122 -16.92 -3.42 -0.14
N VAL A 123 -16.46 -3.57 1.09
CA VAL A 123 -17.06 -4.49 2.06
C VAL A 123 -17.60 -3.75 3.27
N GLY A 124 -17.46 -2.43 3.33
CA GLY A 124 -17.99 -1.66 4.45
C GLY A 124 -17.35 -0.29 4.56
N ARG A 125 -17.68 0.37 5.67
CA ARG A 125 -17.13 1.69 6.03
C ARG A 125 -16.81 1.72 7.50
N ARG A 126 -15.76 2.48 7.86
CA ARG A 126 -15.49 2.86 9.24
C ARG A 126 -15.80 4.34 9.37
N LYS A 127 -16.77 4.67 10.21
CA LYS A 127 -17.22 6.03 10.37
C LYS A 127 -16.19 6.87 11.10
N ASN A 128 -15.89 8.06 10.57
CA ASN A 128 -14.98 9.03 11.19
C ASN A 128 -13.60 8.43 11.48
N PHE A 129 -13.12 7.55 10.61
CA PHE A 129 -11.84 6.86 10.79
C PHE A 129 -10.66 7.81 10.66
N TYR A 130 -10.70 8.69 9.67
CA TYR A 130 -9.61 9.64 9.41
C TYR A 130 -9.82 10.93 10.17
N THR A 131 -8.70 11.62 10.46
CA THR A 131 -8.69 12.97 11.01
C THR A 131 -7.91 13.86 10.05
N GLN A 132 -8.08 15.18 10.15
CA GLN A 132 -7.33 16.18 9.38
C GLN A 132 -7.45 16.00 7.87
N PRO A 133 -8.63 16.05 7.27
CA PRO A 133 -9.96 16.24 7.87
C PRO A 133 -10.59 14.93 8.33
N VAL A 134 -11.65 15.07 9.13
CA VAL A 134 -12.46 13.92 9.54
C VAL A 134 -13.19 13.39 8.32
N GLU A 135 -13.10 12.09 8.13
CA GLU A 135 -13.73 11.42 6.99
C GLU A 135 -13.85 9.93 7.30
N ASP A 136 -14.89 9.30 6.75
CA ASP A 136 -15.04 7.84 6.85
C ASP A 136 -13.94 7.15 6.06
N ALA A 137 -13.69 5.89 6.38
CA ALA A 137 -12.86 5.03 5.54
C ALA A 137 -13.74 4.07 4.78
N LEU A 138 -13.48 3.90 3.48
CA LEU A 138 -14.00 2.77 2.75
C LEU A 138 -13.10 1.57 3.03
N LEU A 139 -13.73 0.42 3.26
CA LEU A 139 -13.00 -0.85 3.42
C LEU A 139 -13.07 -1.59 2.11
N LEU A 140 -11.92 -1.76 1.46
CA LEU A 140 -11.82 -2.44 0.17
C LEU A 140 -11.03 -3.72 0.34
N THR A 141 -11.51 -4.82 -0.26
CA THR A 141 -10.89 -6.13 -0.11
C THR A 141 -10.78 -6.82 -1.45
N LEU A 142 -9.64 -7.47 -1.68
CA LEU A 142 -9.39 -8.30 -2.84
C LEU A 142 -9.14 -9.73 -2.37
N GLY A 143 -9.94 -10.67 -2.86
CA GLY A 143 -9.70 -12.08 -2.57
C GLY A 143 -8.46 -12.57 -3.31
N LEU A 144 -7.68 -13.41 -2.64
CA LEU A 144 -6.43 -13.94 -3.19
C LEU A 144 -6.50 -15.44 -3.42
N GLY A 145 -7.71 -15.97 -3.57
CA GLY A 145 -7.91 -17.39 -3.80
C GLY A 145 -7.29 -17.85 -5.11
N GLU A 146 -7.62 -19.07 -5.50
CA GLU A 146 -7.01 -19.71 -6.66
C GLU A 146 -7.90 -19.64 -7.89
N GLU A 147 -8.87 -18.72 -7.92
CA GLU A 147 -9.77 -18.64 -9.05
C GLU A 147 -9.03 -18.33 -10.34
N GLU A 148 -7.91 -17.63 -10.28
CA GLU A 148 -7.12 -17.37 -11.47
C GLU A 148 -6.61 -18.68 -12.10
N ALA A 149 -6.46 -19.72 -11.30
CA ALA A 149 -6.03 -21.01 -11.81
C ALA A 149 -7.13 -21.70 -12.61
N LEU A 150 -8.33 -21.22 -12.52
CA LEU A 150 -9.47 -21.80 -13.20
C LEU A 150 -9.75 -21.15 -14.56
N CYS A 151 -9.04 -20.13 -14.87
CA CYS A 151 -9.24 -19.36 -16.10
C CYS A 151 -8.58 -19.98 -17.29
#